data_657ba66ee724994001da3b0655fcee7d
#
_entry.id   657ba66ee724994001da3b0655fcee7d
#
_cell.length_a   1.000
_cell.length_b   1.000
_cell.length_c   1.000
_cell.angle_alpha   90.00
_cell.angle_beta   90.00
_cell.angle_gamma   90.00
#
_symmetry.space_group_name_H-M   'P 1'
#
loop_
_entity.id
_entity.type
_entity.pdbx_description
1 polymer ?
#
loop_
_entity_poly.entity_id
_entity_poly.type
_entity_poly.pdbx_seq_one_letter_code
_entity_poly.pdbx_strand_id
1 'polypeptide(L)'
;MKRVLFLASLMTLASAGALVMAQQTSVAPQPRADALPAPGAASPKPSQTIPKPDGLMPTVPAGFTVTTYAELMTPRMMVYAPNGDLFVSSPAANTIVVLRDANNDSRFEACSVFAAGEIPGAGRGGRGLPPPPPLAVPPGCPGPLTNPNVPPAPAAAPAGPPPAAGGQAPGGAAPGGGAPRAGGPPPQGAGGFGAGRGGPAVLGANAPACAPPPDFVQKGPGELRAPFGLAFHDGYLYVGNTASLVRYKYANGDLKAQGEPEKLMNLPAGGHSTRNVLFNRAGTKMYIAVGSSSNNDAGEDCRRAAILEFNPDGSGFRVYASGIRNPVGLALQPGTDIIWTAMNERDNLGDDLVPDYATSVKDGGFYGWPYSYIGKNYDPRYVGAFPDLVNKALVPDVLIPAHSAALGITFYTGNQFPQRYRNGGFVALHGSWNRSVAAGYKVVFFPMTNGKPGPIEDFLGGFLSSTGANGAPIVKFGSPVGVTVARDGSLLVSDDASNRIWKISAARK
;
A
#
# COMPACT_ATOMS: atom_id res chain seq x y z
N MET A 1 -57.03 -63.08 4.42
CA MET A 1 -56.68 -61.73 4.76
C MET A 1 -55.33 -61.74 5.49
N LYS A 2 -54.23 -61.47 4.78
CA LYS A 2 -52.90 -61.41 5.31
C LYS A 2 -52.40 -59.99 5.16
N ARG A 3 -52.13 -59.26 6.27
CA ARG A 3 -51.51 -57.96 6.32
C ARG A 3 -49.99 -58.15 6.29
N VAL A 4 -49.33 -57.60 5.29
CA VAL A 4 -47.87 -57.52 5.19
C VAL A 4 -47.47 -56.16 5.77
N LEU A 5 -46.65 -56.19 6.85
CA LEU A 5 -45.96 -54.99 7.38
C LEU A 5 -44.76 -54.74 6.51
N PHE A 6 -44.65 -53.50 5.93
CA PHE A 6 -43.41 -52.97 5.36
C PHE A 6 -42.69 -52.15 6.43
N LEU A 7 -41.51 -52.59 6.87
CA LEU A 7 -40.55 -51.77 7.62
C LEU A 7 -39.85 -50.85 6.61
N ALA A 8 -40.06 -49.57 6.76
CA ALA A 8 -39.28 -48.56 6.05
C ALA A 8 -38.02 -48.21 6.92
N SER A 9 -36.86 -48.60 6.45
CA SER A 9 -35.58 -48.14 7.00
C SER A 9 -35.33 -46.72 6.56
N LEU A 10 -35.33 -45.76 7.49
CA LEU A 10 -34.86 -44.39 7.27
C LEU A 10 -33.33 -44.39 7.26
N MET A 11 -32.73 -44.30 6.08
CA MET A 11 -31.33 -43.93 5.95
C MET A 11 -31.26 -42.38 6.05
N THR A 12 -30.72 -41.91 7.17
CA THR A 12 -30.31 -40.50 7.30
C THR A 12 -29.05 -40.26 6.49
N LEU A 13 -29.15 -39.70 5.29
CA LEU A 13 -28.03 -39.10 4.60
C LEU A 13 -27.65 -37.82 5.35
N ALA A 14 -26.51 -37.87 6.05
CA ALA A 14 -25.85 -36.67 6.49
C ALA A 14 -25.24 -35.98 5.27
N SER A 15 -25.96 -34.98 4.70
CA SER A 15 -25.42 -34.08 3.73
C SER A 15 -24.43 -33.14 4.43
N ALA A 16 -23.13 -33.42 4.23
CA ALA A 16 -22.09 -32.44 4.51
C ALA A 16 -22.33 -31.22 3.61
N GLY A 17 -23.10 -30.26 4.11
CA GLY A 17 -23.28 -28.95 3.48
C GLY A 17 -21.92 -28.24 3.48
N ALA A 18 -21.21 -28.27 2.35
CA ALA A 18 -20.12 -27.32 2.12
C ALA A 18 -20.72 -25.93 2.26
N LEU A 19 -20.36 -25.22 3.32
CA LEU A 19 -20.66 -23.80 3.52
C LEU A 19 -19.91 -23.06 2.43
N VAL A 20 -20.50 -22.86 1.27
CA VAL A 20 -20.05 -21.88 0.30
C VAL A 20 -20.32 -20.53 0.94
N MET A 21 -19.32 -20.00 1.63
CA MET A 21 -19.31 -18.62 2.07
C MET A 21 -19.40 -17.78 0.80
N ALA A 22 -20.60 -17.29 0.48
CA ALA A 22 -20.78 -16.27 -0.53
C ALA A 22 -19.93 -15.07 -0.10
N GLN A 23 -18.79 -14.86 -0.77
CA GLN A 23 -17.93 -13.70 -0.55
C GLN A 23 -18.75 -12.48 -0.97
N GLN A 24 -19.32 -11.81 0.01
CA GLN A 24 -19.97 -10.52 -0.20
C GLN A 24 -18.87 -9.53 -0.56
N THR A 25 -18.68 -9.30 -1.84
CA THR A 25 -17.99 -8.10 -2.32
C THR A 25 -18.86 -6.92 -1.90
N SER A 26 -18.49 -6.23 -0.81
CA SER A 26 -19.11 -4.96 -0.47
C SER A 26 -18.67 -3.94 -1.51
N VAL A 27 -19.45 -3.82 -2.56
CA VAL A 27 -19.24 -2.79 -3.59
C VAL A 27 -19.81 -1.51 -3.03
N ALA A 28 -18.99 -0.74 -2.28
CA ALA A 28 -19.34 0.65 -2.06
C ALA A 28 -19.40 1.31 -3.45
N PRO A 29 -20.50 2.02 -3.79
CA PRO A 29 -20.63 2.64 -5.10
C PRO A 29 -19.48 3.61 -5.34
N GLN A 30 -19.04 3.73 -6.60
CA GLN A 30 -18.03 4.70 -6.98
C GLN A 30 -18.51 6.10 -6.64
N PRO A 31 -17.74 6.90 -5.85
CA PRO A 31 -18.12 8.27 -5.51
C PRO A 31 -18.18 9.16 -6.75
N ARG A 32 -18.99 10.22 -6.67
CA ARG A 32 -19.11 11.23 -7.72
C ARG A 32 -18.74 12.60 -7.15
N ALA A 33 -17.95 13.36 -7.88
CA ALA A 33 -17.51 14.70 -7.45
C ALA A 33 -18.68 15.69 -7.26
N ASP A 34 -19.77 15.51 -7.98
CA ASP A 34 -20.98 16.36 -7.94
C ASP A 34 -22.02 15.88 -6.90
N ALA A 35 -21.75 14.80 -6.17
CA ALA A 35 -22.68 14.18 -5.21
C ALA A 35 -21.94 13.65 -3.96
N LEU A 36 -21.02 14.45 -3.43
CA LEU A 36 -20.33 14.09 -2.18
C LEU A 36 -21.26 14.26 -0.97
N PRO A 37 -21.20 13.35 0.02
CA PRO A 37 -21.98 13.51 1.25
C PRO A 37 -21.48 14.70 2.07
N ALA A 38 -22.28 15.14 3.05
CA ALA A 38 -21.82 16.07 4.08
C ALA A 38 -20.80 15.39 5.00
N PRO A 39 -19.83 16.16 5.57
CA PRO A 39 -18.95 15.66 6.62
C PRO A 39 -19.72 15.04 7.79
N GLY A 40 -19.26 13.88 8.24
CA GLY A 40 -19.87 13.12 9.34
C GLY A 40 -18.86 12.74 10.41
N ALA A 41 -19.33 11.99 11.43
CA ALA A 41 -18.48 11.48 12.48
C ALA A 41 -17.56 10.37 11.96
N ALA A 42 -16.35 10.30 12.49
CA ALA A 42 -15.43 9.21 12.23
C ALA A 42 -15.95 7.88 12.79
N SER A 43 -15.73 6.80 12.05
CA SER A 43 -16.10 5.44 12.46
C SER A 43 -14.88 4.51 12.42
N PRO A 44 -13.83 4.75 13.23
CA PRO A 44 -12.62 3.96 13.19
C PRO A 44 -12.90 2.50 13.57
N LYS A 45 -12.54 1.60 12.66
CA LYS A 45 -12.71 0.16 12.85
C LYS A 45 -11.51 -0.58 12.25
N PRO A 46 -10.43 -0.76 13.02
CA PRO A 46 -9.25 -1.47 12.58
C PRO A 46 -9.56 -2.90 12.17
N SER A 47 -8.97 -3.36 11.07
CA SER A 47 -9.11 -4.74 10.63
C SER A 47 -8.23 -5.68 11.45
N GLN A 48 -8.73 -6.89 11.69
CA GLN A 48 -7.96 -8.01 12.21
C GLN A 48 -7.38 -8.80 11.06
N THR A 49 -6.07 -9.09 11.11
CA THR A 49 -5.42 -9.93 10.11
C THR A 49 -5.36 -11.36 10.62
N ILE A 50 -5.82 -12.31 9.83
CA ILE A 50 -5.71 -13.75 10.09
C ILE A 50 -4.77 -14.39 9.06
N PRO A 51 -4.16 -15.54 9.36
CA PRO A 51 -3.49 -16.34 8.35
C PRO A 51 -4.44 -16.64 7.18
N LYS A 52 -3.89 -16.72 5.96
CA LYS A 52 -4.70 -17.12 4.80
C LYS A 52 -5.29 -18.51 5.06
N PRO A 53 -6.63 -18.67 5.04
CA PRO A 53 -7.23 -19.98 5.21
C PRO A 53 -6.78 -20.95 4.11
N ASP A 54 -6.61 -22.24 4.48
CA ASP A 54 -6.22 -23.28 3.53
C ASP A 54 -7.24 -23.41 2.41
N GLY A 55 -6.76 -23.60 1.19
CA GLY A 55 -7.58 -23.72 0.00
C GLY A 55 -8.27 -22.42 -0.45
N LEU A 56 -8.30 -21.35 0.36
CA LEU A 56 -8.92 -20.09 -0.02
C LEU A 56 -7.99 -19.32 -0.98
N MET A 57 -8.55 -18.90 -2.10
CA MET A 57 -7.85 -18.07 -3.10
C MET A 57 -8.60 -16.75 -3.29
N PRO A 58 -7.89 -15.66 -3.61
CA PRO A 58 -8.54 -14.44 -4.05
C PRO A 58 -9.43 -14.68 -5.27
N THR A 59 -10.43 -13.83 -5.45
CA THR A 59 -11.40 -13.94 -6.55
C THR A 59 -11.03 -12.99 -7.69
N VAL A 60 -11.26 -13.44 -8.93
CA VAL A 60 -11.03 -12.69 -10.17
C VAL A 60 -12.23 -12.83 -11.11
N PRO A 61 -12.41 -11.94 -12.10
CA PRO A 61 -13.48 -12.07 -13.09
C PRO A 61 -13.40 -13.38 -13.88
N ALA A 62 -14.53 -13.81 -14.46
CA ALA A 62 -14.56 -14.96 -15.33
C ALA A 62 -13.56 -14.82 -16.49
N GLY A 63 -12.86 -15.89 -16.82
CA GLY A 63 -11.79 -15.92 -17.83
C GLY A 63 -10.41 -15.56 -17.29
N PHE A 64 -10.26 -15.43 -15.98
CA PHE A 64 -8.97 -15.28 -15.32
C PHE A 64 -8.74 -16.37 -14.27
N THR A 65 -7.48 -16.60 -13.95
CA THR A 65 -7.03 -17.45 -12.85
C THR A 65 -6.09 -16.65 -11.95
N VAL A 66 -6.06 -17.00 -10.66
CA VAL A 66 -5.12 -16.44 -9.69
C VAL A 66 -4.31 -17.57 -9.05
N THR A 67 -3.01 -17.37 -8.95
CA THR A 67 -2.07 -18.30 -8.30
C THR A 67 -1.11 -17.54 -7.39
N THR A 68 -0.50 -18.22 -6.43
CA THR A 68 0.65 -17.67 -5.69
C THR A 68 1.85 -17.66 -6.63
N TYR A 69 2.46 -16.49 -6.83
CA TYR A 69 3.70 -16.33 -7.61
C TYR A 69 4.93 -16.48 -6.72
N ALA A 70 4.93 -15.81 -5.57
CA ALA A 70 6.00 -15.90 -4.58
C ALA A 70 5.46 -15.67 -3.17
N GLU A 71 6.15 -16.21 -2.17
CA GLU A 71 5.94 -15.91 -0.75
C GLU A 71 7.14 -15.11 -0.23
N LEU A 72 6.92 -13.87 0.16
CA LEU A 72 7.94 -12.93 0.62
C LEU A 72 7.41 -12.13 1.80
N MET A 73 8.28 -11.77 2.74
CA MET A 73 7.90 -10.95 3.88
C MET A 73 7.45 -9.56 3.43
N THR A 74 6.20 -9.21 3.71
CA THR A 74 5.61 -7.89 3.49
C THR A 74 6.02 -7.23 2.16
N PRO A 75 5.83 -7.94 1.00
CA PRO A 75 6.24 -7.41 -0.29
C PRO A 75 5.41 -6.18 -0.64
N ARG A 76 6.05 -5.12 -1.14
CA ARG A 76 5.34 -3.90 -1.49
C ARG A 76 5.50 -3.52 -2.95
N MET A 77 6.44 -2.66 -3.32
CA MET A 77 6.60 -2.27 -4.72
C MET A 77 7.44 -3.29 -5.48
N MET A 78 7.10 -3.44 -6.73
CA MET A 78 7.72 -4.39 -7.66
C MET A 78 8.14 -3.65 -8.92
N VAL A 79 9.35 -3.92 -9.41
CA VAL A 79 9.85 -3.39 -10.68
C VAL A 79 10.69 -4.44 -11.39
N TYR A 80 10.55 -4.52 -12.70
CA TYR A 80 11.43 -5.34 -13.51
C TYR A 80 12.72 -4.60 -13.85
N ALA A 81 13.85 -5.27 -13.64
CA ALA A 81 15.15 -4.83 -14.14
C ALA A 81 15.21 -4.98 -15.69
N PRO A 82 16.14 -4.31 -16.36
CA PRO A 82 16.27 -4.38 -17.81
C PRO A 82 16.46 -5.81 -18.36
N ASN A 83 17.09 -6.70 -17.61
CA ASN A 83 17.26 -8.12 -17.97
C ASN A 83 16.01 -8.99 -17.66
N GLY A 84 14.99 -8.43 -17.01
CA GLY A 84 13.74 -9.10 -16.68
C GLY A 84 13.69 -9.75 -15.31
N ASP A 85 14.67 -9.56 -14.44
CA ASP A 85 14.59 -9.95 -13.03
C ASP A 85 13.59 -9.06 -12.32
N LEU A 86 12.76 -9.63 -11.43
CA LEU A 86 11.81 -8.89 -10.63
C LEU A 86 12.43 -8.47 -9.29
N PHE A 87 12.48 -7.17 -9.04
CA PHE A 87 12.89 -6.59 -7.77
C PHE A 87 11.69 -6.22 -6.93
N VAL A 88 11.72 -6.58 -5.65
CA VAL A 88 10.62 -6.40 -4.71
C VAL A 88 11.13 -5.70 -3.46
N SER A 89 10.53 -4.56 -3.11
CA SER A 89 10.83 -3.88 -1.85
C SER A 89 10.01 -4.47 -0.70
N SER A 90 10.64 -4.57 0.46
CA SER A 90 10.04 -5.02 1.71
C SER A 90 10.44 -4.09 2.84
N PRO A 91 9.70 -2.99 3.08
CA PRO A 91 10.06 -1.98 4.07
C PRO A 91 10.13 -2.52 5.50
N ALA A 92 9.21 -3.41 5.88
CA ALA A 92 9.19 -3.98 7.23
C ALA A 92 10.37 -4.93 7.49
N ALA A 93 10.82 -5.65 6.46
CA ALA A 93 12.01 -6.48 6.52
C ALA A 93 13.31 -5.68 6.26
N ASN A 94 13.18 -4.42 5.84
CA ASN A 94 14.27 -3.56 5.40
C ASN A 94 15.16 -4.22 4.34
N THR A 95 14.53 -4.83 3.32
CA THR A 95 15.21 -5.56 2.25
C THR A 95 14.69 -5.18 0.87
N ILE A 96 15.52 -5.44 -0.13
CA ILE A 96 15.13 -5.55 -1.54
C ILE A 96 15.48 -6.98 -1.98
N VAL A 97 14.49 -7.69 -2.48
CA VAL A 97 14.63 -9.07 -2.97
C VAL A 97 14.63 -9.06 -4.49
N VAL A 98 15.43 -9.91 -5.11
CA VAL A 98 15.42 -10.17 -6.55
C VAL A 98 14.98 -11.61 -6.83
N LEU A 99 14.04 -11.74 -7.76
CA LEU A 99 13.50 -13.01 -8.25
C LEU A 99 13.79 -13.10 -9.74
N ARG A 100 14.52 -14.14 -10.17
CA ARG A 100 14.80 -14.44 -11.57
C ARG A 100 13.92 -15.57 -12.04
N ASP A 101 13.06 -15.28 -13.00
CA ASP A 101 12.20 -16.21 -13.74
C ASP A 101 12.47 -15.97 -15.24
N ALA A 102 13.59 -16.51 -15.74
CA ALA A 102 14.12 -16.18 -17.05
C ALA A 102 13.25 -16.75 -18.19
N ASN A 103 12.61 -17.89 -17.97
CA ASN A 103 11.75 -18.59 -18.93
C ASN A 103 10.25 -18.25 -18.77
N ASN A 104 9.88 -17.45 -17.76
CA ASN A 104 8.51 -17.04 -17.41
C ASN A 104 7.55 -18.22 -17.09
N ASP A 105 8.07 -19.30 -16.52
CA ASP A 105 7.27 -20.45 -16.10
C ASP A 105 6.75 -20.33 -14.64
N SER A 106 7.06 -19.23 -13.96
CA SER A 106 6.77 -18.93 -12.56
C SER A 106 7.54 -19.82 -11.56
N ARG A 107 8.65 -20.39 -12.00
CA ARG A 107 9.67 -21.00 -11.17
C ARG A 107 10.93 -20.14 -11.24
N PHE A 108 11.60 -19.99 -10.11
CA PHE A 108 12.73 -19.08 -10.05
C PHE A 108 14.04 -19.86 -10.21
N GLU A 109 14.82 -19.54 -11.24
CA GLU A 109 16.19 -20.05 -11.39
C GLU A 109 17.13 -19.47 -10.33
N ALA A 110 16.82 -18.27 -9.84
CA ALA A 110 17.55 -17.64 -8.75
C ALA A 110 16.68 -16.69 -7.95
N CYS A 111 16.90 -16.68 -6.63
CA CYS A 111 16.34 -15.71 -5.69
C CYS A 111 17.44 -15.25 -4.75
N SER A 112 17.46 -13.96 -4.42
CA SER A 112 18.45 -13.40 -3.52
C SER A 112 17.92 -12.17 -2.80
N VAL A 113 18.50 -11.88 -1.63
CA VAL A 113 18.43 -10.54 -1.05
C VAL A 113 19.45 -9.68 -1.80
N PHE A 114 18.97 -8.75 -2.61
CA PHE A 114 19.81 -7.81 -3.35
C PHE A 114 20.52 -6.84 -2.41
N ALA A 115 19.76 -6.24 -1.49
CA ALA A 115 20.25 -5.34 -0.45
C ALA A 115 19.45 -5.49 0.83
N ALA A 116 20.11 -5.31 1.97
CA ALA A 116 19.49 -5.34 3.29
C ALA A 116 20.10 -4.24 4.16
N GLY A 117 19.23 -3.50 4.86
CA GLY A 117 19.64 -2.52 5.86
C GLY A 117 19.43 -3.02 7.28
N GLU A 118 19.89 -2.26 8.28
CA GLU A 118 19.59 -2.55 9.68
C GLU A 118 18.10 -2.38 9.98
N ILE A 119 17.53 -3.28 10.80
CA ILE A 119 16.16 -3.12 11.27
C ILE A 119 16.15 -2.14 12.44
N PRO A 120 15.48 -0.99 12.35
CA PRO A 120 15.39 -0.04 13.44
C PRO A 120 14.82 -0.70 14.70
N GLY A 121 15.57 -0.67 15.82
CA GLY A 121 15.10 -1.19 17.10
C GLY A 121 15.54 -2.62 17.46
N ALA A 122 16.22 -3.36 16.60
CA ALA A 122 16.74 -4.69 16.93
C ALA A 122 17.82 -4.70 18.05
N GLY A 123 18.36 -3.53 18.40
CA GLY A 123 19.48 -3.40 19.36
C GLY A 123 19.17 -2.72 20.70
N ARG A 124 17.96 -2.23 20.95
CA ARG A 124 17.60 -1.60 22.25
C ARG A 124 16.26 -2.11 22.75
N GLY A 125 16.29 -2.93 23.81
CA GLY A 125 15.25 -3.41 24.73
C GLY A 125 13.81 -2.89 24.69
N GLY A 126 13.29 -2.55 23.53
CA GLY A 126 11.87 -2.37 23.30
C GLY A 126 11.23 -3.74 23.16
N ARG A 127 10.05 -3.95 23.69
CA ARG A 127 9.24 -5.17 23.46
C ARG A 127 8.97 -5.28 21.96
N GLY A 128 9.98 -5.77 21.22
CA GLY A 128 9.87 -6.10 19.81
C GLY A 128 8.80 -7.15 19.63
N LEU A 129 7.97 -6.98 18.61
CA LEU A 129 7.18 -8.09 18.09
C LEU A 129 8.15 -9.28 17.88
N PRO A 130 7.74 -10.53 18.21
CA PRO A 130 8.57 -11.68 17.95
C PRO A 130 9.01 -11.65 16.48
N PRO A 131 10.26 -12.06 16.19
CA PRO A 131 10.69 -12.15 14.80
C PRO A 131 9.64 -12.98 14.03
N PRO A 132 9.20 -12.49 12.87
CA PRO A 132 8.24 -13.25 12.08
C PRO A 132 8.83 -14.63 11.77
N PRO A 133 8.01 -15.68 11.71
CA PRO A 133 8.47 -17.01 11.36
C PRO A 133 9.23 -16.98 10.04
N PRO A 134 10.24 -17.84 9.85
CA PRO A 134 10.96 -17.91 8.60
C PRO A 134 9.96 -18.15 7.47
N LEU A 135 10.03 -17.29 6.45
CA LEU A 135 9.12 -17.36 5.31
C LEU A 135 9.35 -18.67 4.54
N ALA A 136 8.26 -19.23 4.07
CA ALA A 136 8.36 -20.27 3.06
C ALA A 136 9.17 -19.74 1.87
N VAL A 137 10.11 -20.54 1.42
CA VAL A 137 10.95 -20.18 0.27
C VAL A 137 10.10 -20.31 -0.98
N PRO A 138 10.07 -19.31 -1.87
CA PRO A 138 9.38 -19.46 -3.15
C PRO A 138 9.85 -20.71 -3.88
N PRO A 139 8.98 -21.45 -4.58
CA PRO A 139 9.38 -22.63 -5.35
C PRO A 139 10.56 -22.31 -6.28
N GLY A 140 11.65 -23.07 -6.16
CA GLY A 140 12.87 -22.86 -6.95
C GLY A 140 13.93 -21.95 -6.29
N CYS A 141 13.62 -21.32 -5.15
CA CYS A 141 14.62 -20.50 -4.44
C CYS A 141 15.43 -21.35 -3.45
N PRO A 142 16.75 -21.18 -3.38
CA PRO A 142 17.59 -21.84 -2.39
C PRO A 142 17.52 -21.11 -1.04
N GLY A 143 16.89 -21.72 -0.03
CA GLY A 143 16.91 -21.25 1.36
C GLY A 143 16.02 -20.03 1.66
N PRO A 144 15.86 -19.65 2.94
CA PRO A 144 15.02 -18.51 3.33
C PRO A 144 15.64 -17.18 2.91
N LEU A 145 14.83 -16.31 2.27
CA LEU A 145 15.22 -14.94 1.93
C LEU A 145 14.99 -14.03 3.14
N THR A 146 15.87 -14.14 4.14
CA THR A 146 15.82 -13.33 5.36
C THR A 146 16.85 -12.20 5.29
N ASN A 147 16.60 -11.10 6.01
CA ASN A 147 17.56 -10.03 6.14
C ASN A 147 18.80 -10.56 6.89
N PRO A 148 20.01 -10.59 6.28
CA PRO A 148 21.22 -11.10 6.91
C PRO A 148 21.66 -10.29 8.12
N ASN A 149 21.18 -9.06 8.30
CA ASN A 149 21.49 -8.19 9.43
C ASN A 149 20.56 -8.43 10.64
N VAL A 150 19.64 -9.39 10.57
CA VAL A 150 18.83 -9.84 11.71
C VAL A 150 19.51 -11.04 12.35
N PRO A 151 19.87 -10.98 13.65
CA PRO A 151 20.38 -12.15 14.33
C PRO A 151 19.38 -13.31 14.23
N PRO A 152 19.84 -14.55 14.05
CA PRO A 152 18.95 -15.71 14.05
C PRO A 152 18.17 -15.75 15.36
N ALA A 153 16.87 -16.04 15.28
CA ALA A 153 16.06 -16.25 16.48
C ALA A 153 16.73 -17.32 17.36
N PRO A 154 16.83 -17.09 18.69
CA PRO A 154 17.34 -18.12 19.58
C PRO A 154 16.56 -19.41 19.36
N ALA A 155 17.27 -20.52 19.23
CA ALA A 155 16.65 -21.84 19.05
C ALA A 155 15.57 -22.02 20.12
N ALA A 156 14.35 -22.35 19.70
CA ALA A 156 13.26 -22.59 20.63
C ALA A 156 13.72 -23.68 21.62
N ALA A 157 13.71 -23.34 22.91
CA ALA A 157 13.97 -24.32 23.94
C ALA A 157 12.97 -25.47 23.75
N PRO A 158 13.40 -26.74 23.92
CA PRO A 158 12.50 -27.88 23.76
C PRO A 158 11.29 -27.68 24.66
N ALA A 159 10.09 -27.83 24.09
CA ALA A 159 8.84 -27.68 24.81
C ALA A 159 8.85 -28.63 26.02
N GLY A 160 8.85 -28.03 27.20
CA GLY A 160 8.68 -28.83 28.43
C GLY A 160 7.31 -29.54 28.42
N PRO A 161 7.17 -30.66 29.15
CA PRO A 161 5.93 -31.42 29.17
C PRO A 161 4.76 -30.52 29.64
N PRO A 162 3.54 -30.75 29.13
CA PRO A 162 2.38 -29.95 29.49
C PRO A 162 2.12 -30.02 31.00
N PRO A 163 1.73 -28.92 31.68
CA PRO A 163 1.40 -28.99 33.11
C PRO A 163 0.19 -29.90 33.33
N ALA A 164 0.32 -30.78 34.30
CA ALA A 164 -0.74 -31.67 34.74
C ALA A 164 -1.95 -30.86 35.23
N ALA A 165 -3.12 -31.27 34.76
CA ALA A 165 -4.40 -30.77 35.29
C ALA A 165 -4.58 -31.15 36.77
N GLY A 166 -4.76 -30.20 37.65
CA GLY A 166 -5.13 -30.51 39.01
C GLY A 166 -5.13 -29.29 39.96
N GLY A 167 -6.27 -29.01 40.55
CA GLY A 167 -6.36 -28.32 41.82
C GLY A 167 -7.11 -27.01 41.87
N GLN A 168 -8.41 -27.03 42.08
CA GLN A 168 -9.20 -25.99 42.71
C GLN A 168 -8.76 -25.71 44.12
N ALA A 169 -8.75 -24.44 44.53
CA ALA A 169 -9.41 -23.90 45.71
C ALA A 169 -8.74 -22.71 46.35
N PRO A 170 -9.30 -22.08 47.40
CA PRO A 170 -10.53 -21.31 47.46
C PRO A 170 -10.31 -19.84 47.86
N GLY A 171 -11.33 -19.09 47.67
CA GLY A 171 -11.74 -17.80 48.17
C GLY A 171 -10.92 -16.97 49.15
N GLY A 172 -10.84 -15.68 48.85
CA GLY A 172 -10.47 -14.62 49.78
C GLY A 172 -11.10 -13.31 49.35
N ALA A 173 -11.86 -12.75 50.20
CA ALA A 173 -12.82 -11.65 50.09
C ALA A 173 -12.25 -10.33 49.50
N ALA A 174 -13.15 -9.63 48.81
CA ALA A 174 -13.05 -8.18 48.55
C ALA A 174 -13.22 -7.35 49.83
N PRO A 175 -12.77 -6.08 49.86
CA PRO A 175 -13.80 -5.04 49.84
C PRO A 175 -13.42 -3.76 49.04
N GLY A 176 -14.44 -3.08 48.61
CA GLY A 176 -14.49 -1.62 48.64
C GLY A 176 -14.46 -0.92 47.28
N GLY A 177 -15.62 -0.48 46.93
CA GLY A 177 -16.04 0.31 45.80
C GLY A 177 -15.30 1.61 45.50
N GLY A 178 -15.31 1.97 44.25
CA GLY A 178 -14.98 3.28 43.72
C GLY A 178 -15.56 3.39 42.31
N ALA A 179 -16.53 4.28 42.18
CA ALA A 179 -17.21 4.55 40.91
C ALA A 179 -16.26 4.98 39.80
N PRO A 180 -16.55 4.64 38.53
CA PRO A 180 -15.73 5.07 37.42
C PRO A 180 -15.98 6.56 37.11
N ARG A 181 -14.94 7.37 37.22
CA ARG A 181 -14.90 8.71 36.63
C ARG A 181 -14.74 8.59 35.10
N ALA A 182 -15.56 9.35 34.38
CA ALA A 182 -15.51 9.54 32.97
C ALA A 182 -14.08 9.90 32.54
N GLY A 183 -13.49 9.07 31.67
CA GLY A 183 -12.18 9.33 31.06
C GLY A 183 -12.29 10.45 30.06
N GLY A 184 -11.55 11.52 30.29
CA GLY A 184 -11.29 12.56 29.28
C GLY A 184 -10.38 12.04 28.19
N PRO A 185 -10.29 12.74 27.05
CA PRO A 185 -9.45 12.33 25.93
C PRO A 185 -7.96 12.28 26.35
N PRO A 186 -7.15 11.40 25.73
CA PRO A 186 -5.72 11.31 26.06
C PRO A 186 -5.00 12.62 25.74
N PRO A 187 -4.00 12.99 26.54
CA PRO A 187 -3.26 14.23 26.33
C PRO A 187 -2.47 14.15 25.01
N GLN A 188 -2.68 15.14 24.17
CA GLN A 188 -1.82 15.41 23.02
C GLN A 188 -0.42 15.78 23.55
N GLY A 189 0.57 14.96 23.23
CA GLY A 189 1.96 15.24 23.53
C GLY A 189 2.41 16.51 22.81
N ALA A 190 2.51 17.60 23.54
CA ALA A 190 3.13 18.83 23.10
C ALA A 190 4.66 18.65 23.03
N GLY A 191 5.16 18.23 21.86
CA GLY A 191 6.54 18.41 21.49
C GLY A 191 6.71 19.82 20.93
N GLY A 192 7.09 20.77 21.78
CA GLY A 192 7.37 22.14 21.35
C GLY A 192 8.60 22.16 20.46
N PHE A 193 8.40 22.46 19.18
CA PHE A 193 9.46 22.96 18.31
C PHE A 193 9.16 24.45 18.03
N GLY A 194 10.20 25.27 18.26
CA GLY A 194 10.14 26.71 18.27
C GLY A 194 9.40 27.28 17.05
N ALA A 195 8.46 28.16 17.33
CA ALA A 195 7.76 28.95 16.35
C ALA A 195 8.72 29.91 15.62
N GLY A 196 9.31 29.43 14.52
CA GLY A 196 9.78 30.31 13.47
C GLY A 196 8.55 30.96 12.85
N ARG A 197 8.46 32.28 12.94
CA ARG A 197 7.43 33.10 12.25
C ARG A 197 7.61 33.02 10.74
N GLY A 198 7.22 31.89 10.13
CA GLY A 198 6.99 31.75 8.71
C GLY A 198 5.49 31.62 8.51
N GLY A 199 4.89 32.51 7.76
CA GLY A 199 3.49 32.40 7.36
C GLY A 199 3.24 31.06 6.64
N PRO A 200 1.98 30.61 6.53
CA PRO A 200 1.65 29.33 5.90
C PRO A 200 2.24 29.27 4.50
N ALA A 201 2.98 28.20 4.21
CA ALA A 201 3.47 27.94 2.88
C ALA A 201 2.28 27.68 1.96
N VAL A 202 1.85 28.70 1.24
CA VAL A 202 0.76 28.65 0.27
C VAL A 202 1.36 28.16 -1.05
N LEU A 203 1.09 26.91 -1.40
CA LEU A 203 1.52 26.34 -2.68
C LEU A 203 0.43 26.53 -3.73
N GLY A 204 0.60 27.51 -4.57
CA GLY A 204 -0.16 27.77 -5.78
C GLY A 204 0.74 28.48 -6.79
N ALA A 205 0.31 28.71 -8.01
CA ALA A 205 1.11 29.33 -9.07
C ALA A 205 1.77 30.69 -8.68
N ASN A 206 1.36 31.30 -7.55
CA ASN A 206 1.94 32.49 -6.94
C ASN A 206 2.44 32.23 -5.49
N ALA A 207 2.63 30.97 -5.09
CA ALA A 207 3.23 30.68 -3.79
C ALA A 207 4.72 31.08 -3.79
N PRO A 208 5.26 31.55 -2.64
CA PRO A 208 6.70 31.69 -2.54
C PRO A 208 7.36 30.37 -2.91
N ALA A 209 8.41 30.44 -3.75
CA ALA A 209 9.12 29.26 -4.20
C ALA A 209 9.47 28.37 -2.99
N CYS A 210 9.17 27.07 -3.09
CA CYS A 210 9.58 26.13 -2.08
C CYS A 210 11.11 26.13 -2.00
N ALA A 211 11.66 26.74 -0.95
CA ALA A 211 13.07 26.73 -0.69
C ALA A 211 13.39 25.48 0.14
N PRO A 212 14.02 24.44 -0.44
CA PRO A 212 14.42 23.29 0.33
C PRO A 212 15.48 23.67 1.36
N PRO A 213 15.57 22.96 2.50
CA PRO A 213 16.64 23.18 3.47
C PRO A 213 18.02 22.99 2.83
N PRO A 214 19.08 23.64 3.35
CA PRO A 214 20.42 23.61 2.75
C PRO A 214 21.00 22.20 2.56
N ASP A 215 20.60 21.24 3.41
CA ASP A 215 21.03 19.83 3.37
C ASP A 215 20.14 18.94 2.49
N PHE A 216 19.23 19.51 1.73
CA PHE A 216 18.27 18.72 0.93
C PHE A 216 18.98 17.88 -0.13
N VAL A 217 19.82 18.46 -0.97
CA VAL A 217 20.64 17.73 -1.94
C VAL A 217 21.98 17.44 -1.28
N GLN A 218 22.07 16.31 -0.57
CA GLN A 218 23.28 15.90 0.13
C GLN A 218 23.74 14.55 -0.41
N LYS A 219 24.65 14.60 -1.38
CA LYS A 219 25.29 13.40 -1.92
C LYS A 219 26.32 12.84 -0.93
N GLY A 220 26.40 11.52 -0.84
CA GLY A 220 27.35 10.86 0.03
C GLY A 220 27.01 9.40 0.27
N PRO A 221 27.63 8.76 1.27
CA PRO A 221 27.26 7.42 1.68
C PRO A 221 25.78 7.35 2.06
N GLY A 222 25.09 6.33 1.56
CA GLY A 222 23.70 6.07 1.84
C GLY A 222 23.50 4.80 2.66
N GLU A 223 22.28 4.59 3.09
CA GLU A 223 21.84 3.37 3.76
C GLU A 223 20.50 2.91 3.18
N LEU A 224 20.20 1.62 3.26
CA LEU A 224 18.87 1.12 3.00
C LEU A 224 18.03 1.27 4.27
N ARG A 225 16.90 2.00 4.18
CA ARG A 225 16.02 2.22 5.34
C ARG A 225 14.56 2.34 4.96
N ALA A 226 13.80 1.29 5.26
CA ALA A 226 12.39 1.15 4.89
C ALA A 226 12.17 1.44 3.39
N PRO A 227 12.80 0.68 2.48
CA PRO A 227 12.70 0.89 1.03
C PRO A 227 11.27 0.71 0.55
N PHE A 228 10.78 1.65 -0.29
CA PHE A 228 9.45 1.54 -0.85
C PHE A 228 9.49 1.56 -2.38
N GLY A 229 9.61 2.73 -3.02
CA GLY A 229 9.67 2.86 -4.46
C GLY A 229 11.00 2.41 -5.05
N LEU A 230 10.93 1.75 -6.18
CA LEU A 230 12.07 1.22 -6.93
C LEU A 230 11.99 1.67 -8.38
N ALA A 231 13.09 2.11 -8.96
CA ALA A 231 13.17 2.42 -10.38
C ALA A 231 14.58 2.15 -10.93
N PHE A 232 14.66 1.53 -12.11
CA PHE A 232 15.92 1.37 -12.81
C PHE A 232 16.14 2.52 -13.79
N HIS A 233 17.32 3.08 -13.78
CA HIS A 233 17.74 4.09 -14.75
C HIS A 233 19.27 4.14 -14.86
N ASP A 234 19.77 4.15 -16.11
CA ASP A 234 21.19 4.37 -16.47
C ASP A 234 22.20 3.63 -15.58
N GLY A 235 22.06 2.30 -15.49
CA GLY A 235 22.97 1.45 -14.70
C GLY A 235 22.83 1.58 -13.18
N TYR A 236 21.71 2.12 -12.69
CA TYR A 236 21.41 2.22 -11.25
C TYR A 236 20.01 1.69 -10.93
N LEU A 237 19.88 1.15 -9.72
CA LEU A 237 18.61 0.96 -9.02
C LEU A 237 18.40 2.11 -8.05
N TYR A 238 17.43 2.96 -8.30
CA TYR A 238 17.01 4.03 -7.41
C TYR A 238 16.00 3.50 -6.39
N VAL A 239 16.16 3.91 -5.14
CA VAL A 239 15.37 3.41 -4.02
C VAL A 239 14.86 4.59 -3.19
N GLY A 240 13.54 4.74 -3.11
CA GLY A 240 12.88 5.68 -2.21
C GLY A 240 12.81 5.11 -0.80
N ASN A 241 13.72 5.51 0.07
CA ASN A 241 13.63 5.30 1.52
C ASN A 241 12.69 6.34 2.13
N THR A 242 12.20 6.11 3.36
CA THR A 242 11.33 7.07 4.05
C THR A 242 11.95 8.47 4.16
N ALA A 243 13.26 8.56 4.46
CA ALA A 243 13.94 9.82 4.75
C ALA A 243 15.02 10.21 3.72
N SER A 244 15.19 9.44 2.66
CA SER A 244 16.20 9.70 1.64
C SER A 244 15.85 9.05 0.30
N LEU A 245 16.46 9.58 -0.76
CA LEU A 245 16.61 8.86 -2.02
C LEU A 245 18.04 8.34 -2.11
N VAL A 246 18.17 7.04 -2.35
CA VAL A 246 19.48 6.41 -2.58
C VAL A 246 19.47 5.67 -3.92
N ARG A 247 20.68 5.34 -4.44
CA ARG A 247 20.80 4.47 -5.61
C ARG A 247 21.96 3.50 -5.47
N TYR A 248 21.78 2.30 -5.96
CA TYR A 248 22.80 1.26 -6.07
C TYR A 248 23.29 1.19 -7.51
N LYS A 249 24.60 1.01 -7.71
CA LYS A 249 25.10 0.57 -9.01
C LYS A 249 24.49 -0.79 -9.34
N TYR A 250 24.06 -0.95 -10.58
CA TYR A 250 23.44 -2.18 -11.03
C TYR A 250 23.94 -2.55 -12.44
N ALA A 251 24.53 -3.71 -12.56
CA ALA A 251 24.78 -4.36 -13.84
C ALA A 251 23.72 -5.43 -14.10
N ASN A 252 23.32 -5.60 -15.36
CA ASN A 252 22.31 -6.58 -15.72
C ASN A 252 22.65 -7.98 -15.20
N GLY A 253 21.78 -8.53 -14.38
CA GLY A 253 21.94 -9.85 -13.80
C GLY A 253 22.55 -9.86 -12.39
N ASP A 254 22.83 -8.70 -11.78
CA ASP A 254 23.26 -8.61 -10.40
C ASP A 254 22.16 -9.14 -9.46
N LEU A 255 22.48 -10.18 -8.70
CA LEU A 255 21.62 -10.74 -7.67
C LEU A 255 21.91 -10.17 -6.28
N LYS A 256 22.98 -9.40 -6.16
CA LYS A 256 23.40 -8.70 -4.92
C LYS A 256 23.95 -7.33 -5.27
N ALA A 257 23.70 -6.35 -4.40
CA ALA A 257 24.25 -5.02 -4.55
C ALA A 257 25.78 -5.04 -4.52
N GLN A 258 26.40 -4.25 -5.39
CA GLN A 258 27.84 -4.07 -5.44
C GLN A 258 28.26 -2.91 -4.51
N GLY A 259 28.26 -3.18 -3.19
CA GLY A 259 28.63 -2.20 -2.16
C GLY A 259 27.43 -1.37 -1.65
N GLU A 260 27.75 -0.35 -0.87
CA GLU A 260 26.77 0.54 -0.24
C GLU A 260 26.14 1.49 -1.28
N PRO A 261 24.89 1.92 -1.05
CA PRO A 261 24.23 2.84 -1.96
C PRO A 261 24.80 4.27 -1.84
N GLU A 262 24.72 5.01 -2.93
CA GLU A 262 24.92 6.46 -2.94
C GLU A 262 23.63 7.16 -2.52
N LYS A 263 23.68 8.03 -1.50
CA LYS A 263 22.58 8.94 -1.18
C LYS A 263 22.60 10.13 -2.13
N LEU A 264 21.47 10.44 -2.73
CA LEU A 264 21.30 11.60 -3.61
C LEU A 264 20.71 12.80 -2.87
N MET A 265 19.78 12.55 -1.94
CA MET A 265 19.11 13.62 -1.20
C MET A 265 18.46 13.11 0.09
N ASN A 266 18.19 14.05 1.00
CA ASN A 266 17.33 13.83 2.15
C ASN A 266 15.86 14.12 1.78
N LEU A 267 14.94 13.32 2.27
CA LEU A 267 13.49 13.53 2.11
C LEU A 267 12.88 13.79 3.48
N PRO A 268 11.76 14.55 3.57
CA PRO A 268 11.13 14.84 4.85
C PRO A 268 10.75 13.55 5.58
N ALA A 269 11.31 13.31 6.77
CA ALA A 269 11.03 12.14 7.60
C ALA A 269 9.75 12.32 8.42
N GLY A 270 9.19 11.22 8.94
CA GLY A 270 7.95 11.20 9.72
C GLY A 270 6.69 11.27 8.85
N GLY A 271 5.50 11.17 9.47
CA GLY A 271 4.22 11.14 8.78
C GLY A 271 4.10 9.95 7.81
N HIS A 272 3.49 10.18 6.64
CA HIS A 272 3.42 9.14 5.60
C HIS A 272 4.82 8.77 5.12
N SER A 273 5.14 7.48 5.18
CA SER A 273 6.50 6.97 5.01
C SER A 273 6.85 6.50 3.60
N THR A 274 5.86 6.35 2.72
CA THR A 274 6.08 5.87 1.36
C THR A 274 6.74 6.95 0.49
N ARG A 275 7.72 6.52 -0.33
CA ARG A 275 8.41 7.35 -1.33
C ARG A 275 8.50 6.56 -2.61
N ASN A 276 7.64 6.83 -3.57
CA ASN A 276 7.73 6.20 -4.88
C ASN A 276 8.62 7.01 -5.81
N VAL A 277 9.27 6.33 -6.75
CA VAL A 277 10.20 6.92 -7.72
C VAL A 277 9.76 6.53 -9.12
N LEU A 278 9.71 7.51 -10.03
CA LEU A 278 9.33 7.32 -11.41
C LEU A 278 10.23 8.17 -12.31
N PHE A 279 10.64 7.65 -13.47
CA PHE A 279 11.30 8.43 -14.52
C PHE A 279 10.33 8.71 -15.65
N ASN A 280 10.49 9.86 -16.33
CA ASN A 280 9.83 10.08 -17.63
C ASN A 280 10.39 9.10 -18.68
N ARG A 281 9.72 8.97 -19.81
CA ARG A 281 10.10 8.00 -20.87
C ARG A 281 11.51 8.23 -21.43
N ALA A 282 11.92 9.51 -21.49
CA ALA A 282 13.27 9.86 -21.95
C ALA A 282 14.36 9.65 -20.88
N GLY A 283 13.98 9.36 -19.63
CA GLY A 283 14.93 9.23 -18.52
C GLY A 283 15.58 10.56 -18.09
N THR A 284 15.10 11.68 -18.58
CA THR A 284 15.69 13.01 -18.31
C THR A 284 15.14 13.68 -17.05
N LYS A 285 14.01 13.19 -16.55
CA LYS A 285 13.37 13.66 -15.32
C LYS A 285 12.98 12.50 -14.43
N MET A 286 13.13 12.74 -13.13
CA MET A 286 12.77 11.83 -12.04
C MET A 286 11.71 12.49 -11.18
N TYR A 287 10.70 11.72 -10.78
CA TYR A 287 9.60 12.17 -9.92
C TYR A 287 9.57 11.36 -8.63
N ILE A 288 9.34 12.04 -7.51
CA ILE A 288 9.24 11.42 -6.18
C ILE A 288 7.92 11.83 -5.53
N ALA A 289 7.14 10.85 -5.13
CA ALA A 289 5.94 11.06 -4.34
C ALA A 289 6.28 11.20 -2.85
N VAL A 290 5.77 12.25 -2.20
CA VAL A 290 5.99 12.54 -0.77
C VAL A 290 4.67 12.88 -0.10
N GLY A 291 4.20 12.01 0.79
CA GLY A 291 2.96 12.23 1.53
C GLY A 291 3.09 13.26 2.67
N SER A 292 1.95 13.75 3.17
CA SER A 292 1.86 14.68 4.30
C SER A 292 2.45 14.10 5.59
N SER A 293 2.77 14.95 6.55
CA SER A 293 3.14 14.53 7.90
C SER A 293 1.94 14.29 8.81
N SER A 294 0.84 14.96 8.52
CA SER A 294 -0.39 14.93 9.31
C SER A 294 -1.60 14.43 8.50
N ASN A 295 -2.74 14.32 9.16
CA ASN A 295 -4.00 14.03 8.49
C ASN A 295 -4.44 15.20 7.59
N ASN A 296 -4.55 16.42 8.16
CA ASN A 296 -4.98 17.62 7.43
C ASN A 296 -4.54 18.93 8.09
N ASP A 297 -3.32 18.98 8.67
CA ASP A 297 -2.79 20.22 9.22
C ASP A 297 -2.10 21.07 8.14
N ALA A 298 -2.31 22.39 8.18
CA ALA A 298 -1.63 23.34 7.32
C ALA A 298 -0.21 23.63 7.83
N GLY A 299 0.62 24.24 6.96
CA GLY A 299 1.96 24.70 7.33
C GLY A 299 3.04 23.63 7.34
N GLU A 300 2.82 22.49 6.68
CA GLU A 300 3.84 21.47 6.49
C GLU A 300 4.96 21.94 5.55
N ASP A 301 6.08 21.20 5.58
CA ASP A 301 7.17 21.36 4.62
C ASP A 301 6.62 21.29 3.18
N CYS A 302 6.98 22.25 2.35
CA CYS A 302 6.48 22.38 0.97
C CYS A 302 6.78 21.17 0.06
N ARG A 303 7.72 20.31 0.46
CA ARG A 303 8.02 19.05 -0.23
C ARG A 303 7.04 17.93 0.11
N ARG A 304 6.09 18.17 1.04
CA ARG A 304 5.08 17.18 1.45
C ARG A 304 3.75 17.40 0.76
N ALA A 305 2.92 16.37 0.80
CA ALA A 305 1.65 16.32 0.08
C ALA A 305 1.83 16.72 -1.39
N ALA A 306 2.90 16.20 -2.02
CA ALA A 306 3.42 16.67 -3.29
C ALA A 306 4.05 15.56 -4.13
N ILE A 307 4.14 15.82 -5.41
CA ILE A 307 5.05 15.13 -6.33
C ILE A 307 6.16 16.09 -6.66
N LEU A 308 7.40 15.66 -6.43
CA LEU A 308 8.62 16.44 -6.64
C LEU A 308 9.27 16.01 -7.94
N GLU A 309 9.84 16.96 -8.69
CA GLU A 309 10.61 16.70 -9.91
C GLU A 309 12.07 17.02 -9.70
N PHE A 310 12.95 16.20 -10.31
CA PHE A 310 14.41 16.33 -10.30
C PHE A 310 14.98 15.90 -11.64
N ASN A 311 16.25 16.25 -11.88
CA ASN A 311 17.09 15.53 -12.81
C ASN A 311 17.53 14.17 -12.20
N PRO A 312 17.94 13.17 -13.00
CA PRO A 312 18.35 11.87 -12.49
C PRO A 312 19.50 11.89 -11.46
N ASP A 313 20.34 12.92 -11.52
CA ASP A 313 21.45 13.13 -10.57
C ASP A 313 21.01 13.77 -9.23
N GLY A 314 19.72 14.08 -9.06
CA GLY A 314 19.14 14.72 -7.88
C GLY A 314 19.16 16.25 -7.93
N SER A 315 19.73 16.87 -8.98
CA SER A 315 19.68 18.33 -9.20
C SER A 315 18.33 18.79 -9.76
N GLY A 316 18.12 20.10 -9.94
CA GLY A 316 16.98 20.65 -10.64
C GLY A 316 15.65 20.48 -9.91
N PHE A 317 15.66 20.53 -8.58
CA PHE A 317 14.46 20.41 -7.73
C PHE A 317 13.37 21.42 -8.08
N ARG A 318 12.14 20.94 -8.19
CA ARG A 318 10.92 21.74 -8.10
C ARG A 318 9.74 20.90 -7.59
N VAL A 319 8.72 21.57 -7.08
CA VAL A 319 7.43 20.92 -6.80
C VAL A 319 6.66 20.82 -8.11
N TYR A 320 6.46 19.58 -8.59
CA TYR A 320 5.71 19.33 -9.83
C TYR A 320 4.21 19.50 -9.63
N ALA A 321 3.65 18.96 -8.53
CA ALA A 321 2.25 19.14 -8.15
C ALA A 321 2.11 19.09 -6.64
N SER A 322 1.10 19.76 -6.08
CA SER A 322 0.89 19.92 -4.65
C SER A 322 -0.56 19.69 -4.23
N GLY A 323 -0.80 19.68 -2.91
CA GLY A 323 -2.14 19.45 -2.35
C GLY A 323 -2.63 18.02 -2.56
N ILE A 324 -1.73 17.08 -2.78
CA ILE A 324 -1.99 15.65 -2.92
C ILE A 324 -1.60 14.98 -1.60
N ARG A 325 -2.56 14.76 -0.70
CA ARG A 325 -2.28 14.37 0.70
C ARG A 325 -1.24 13.26 0.83
N ASN A 326 -1.48 12.11 0.26
CA ASN A 326 -0.55 10.98 0.30
C ASN A 326 -0.49 10.28 -1.06
N PRO A 327 0.25 10.87 -2.04
CA PRO A 327 0.50 10.18 -3.31
C PRO A 327 1.40 8.98 -3.04
N VAL A 328 0.98 7.78 -3.44
CA VAL A 328 1.73 6.55 -3.19
C VAL A 328 2.18 5.91 -4.48
N GLY A 329 1.25 5.48 -5.33
CA GLY A 329 1.57 4.90 -6.62
C GLY A 329 1.89 5.97 -7.66
N LEU A 330 2.90 5.74 -8.47
CA LEU A 330 3.21 6.54 -9.66
C LEU A 330 3.31 5.62 -10.88
N ALA A 331 2.71 6.03 -11.98
CA ALA A 331 2.81 5.34 -13.27
C ALA A 331 2.75 6.34 -14.43
N LEU A 332 3.36 5.99 -15.57
CA LEU A 332 3.15 6.75 -16.81
C LEU A 332 1.95 6.16 -17.58
N GLN A 333 1.10 7.03 -18.09
CA GLN A 333 0.10 6.63 -19.07
C GLN A 333 0.79 6.11 -20.34
N PRO A 334 0.40 4.94 -20.85
CA PRO A 334 1.09 4.34 -21.99
C PRO A 334 1.24 5.27 -23.20
N GLY A 335 2.45 5.32 -23.75
CA GLY A 335 2.77 6.13 -24.93
C GLY A 335 2.96 7.63 -24.64
N THR A 336 2.84 8.09 -23.40
CA THR A 336 2.94 9.50 -23.01
C THR A 336 3.88 9.69 -21.82
N ASP A 337 4.19 10.96 -21.49
CA ASP A 337 4.84 11.35 -20.24
C ASP A 337 3.83 11.84 -19.17
N ILE A 338 2.54 11.56 -19.35
CA ILE A 338 1.51 11.91 -18.36
C ILE A 338 1.67 11.00 -17.15
N ILE A 339 2.01 11.60 -16.03
CA ILE A 339 2.12 10.93 -14.73
C ILE A 339 0.71 10.70 -14.17
N TRP A 340 0.47 9.50 -13.66
CA TRP A 340 -0.68 9.18 -12.84
C TRP A 340 -0.25 8.85 -11.42
N THR A 341 -1.08 9.20 -10.45
CA THR A 341 -0.89 8.81 -9.05
C THR A 341 -2.13 8.16 -8.48
N ALA A 342 -1.94 7.15 -7.62
CA ALA A 342 -2.94 6.66 -6.67
C ALA A 342 -2.68 7.33 -5.32
N MET A 343 -3.73 7.82 -4.67
CA MET A 343 -3.62 8.70 -3.52
C MET A 343 -4.63 8.35 -2.43
N ASN A 344 -4.19 8.44 -1.17
CA ASN A 344 -5.04 8.29 0.01
C ASN A 344 -5.44 9.67 0.55
N GLU A 345 -6.73 9.90 0.66
CA GLU A 345 -7.28 11.12 1.25
C GLU A 345 -7.34 11.10 2.78
N ARG A 346 -7.80 12.21 3.35
CA ARG A 346 -7.88 12.44 4.80
C ARG A 346 -8.95 11.59 5.46
N ASP A 347 -8.73 11.36 6.75
CA ASP A 347 -9.63 10.63 7.63
C ASP A 347 -10.51 11.58 8.45
N ASN A 348 -11.49 11.00 9.16
CA ASN A 348 -12.30 11.66 10.18
C ASN A 348 -13.36 12.65 9.68
N LEU A 349 -13.82 12.49 8.43
CA LEU A 349 -14.95 13.22 7.88
C LEU A 349 -16.17 12.33 7.58
N GLY A 350 -16.22 11.13 8.17
CA GLY A 350 -17.29 10.14 8.00
C GLY A 350 -16.88 8.97 7.10
N ASP A 351 -17.75 7.98 7.00
CA ASP A 351 -17.48 6.73 6.28
C ASP A 351 -17.25 6.93 4.77
N ASP A 352 -17.98 7.84 4.14
CA ASP A 352 -17.98 8.04 2.69
C ASP A 352 -17.24 9.30 2.24
N LEU A 353 -16.51 9.97 3.17
CA LEU A 353 -15.74 11.17 2.89
C LEU A 353 -14.36 11.11 3.58
N VAL A 354 -13.26 11.44 2.91
CA VAL A 354 -13.12 11.92 1.53
C VAL A 354 -12.74 10.75 0.63
N PRO A 355 -13.30 10.67 -0.59
CA PRO A 355 -12.89 9.66 -1.56
C PRO A 355 -11.38 9.68 -1.81
N ASP A 356 -10.76 8.49 -1.77
CA ASP A 356 -9.45 8.29 -2.38
C ASP A 356 -9.55 8.46 -3.90
N TYR A 357 -8.42 8.55 -4.60
CA TYR A 357 -8.49 8.69 -6.04
C TYR A 357 -7.24 8.20 -6.79
N ALA A 358 -7.44 7.98 -8.09
CA ALA A 358 -6.36 7.94 -9.07
C ALA A 358 -6.54 9.13 -10.04
N THR A 359 -5.44 9.78 -10.42
CA THR A 359 -5.54 10.97 -11.30
C THR A 359 -4.29 11.17 -12.15
N SER A 360 -4.50 11.73 -13.35
CA SER A 360 -3.43 12.31 -14.15
C SER A 360 -2.94 13.58 -13.49
N VAL A 361 -1.64 13.65 -13.21
CA VAL A 361 -1.03 14.77 -12.47
C VAL A 361 -0.67 15.88 -13.43
N LYS A 362 -1.16 17.10 -13.16
CA LYS A 362 -0.87 18.29 -13.96
C LYS A 362 0.34 19.02 -13.40
N ASP A 363 1.24 19.44 -14.27
CA ASP A 363 2.36 20.30 -13.90
C ASP A 363 1.84 21.63 -13.31
N GLY A 364 2.36 22.00 -12.13
CA GLY A 364 1.86 23.14 -11.35
C GLY A 364 0.46 22.93 -10.73
N GLY A 365 -0.12 21.73 -10.83
CA GLY A 365 -1.45 21.42 -10.33
C GLY A 365 -1.54 21.47 -8.80
N PHE A 366 -2.68 21.94 -8.29
CA PHE A 366 -3.05 21.89 -6.88
C PHE A 366 -4.32 21.05 -6.71
N TYR A 367 -4.29 20.05 -5.77
CA TYR A 367 -5.36 19.08 -5.58
C TYR A 367 -6.15 19.25 -4.28
N GLY A 368 -5.96 20.38 -3.60
CA GLY A 368 -6.82 20.86 -2.50
C GLY A 368 -6.26 20.67 -1.11
N TRP A 369 -5.56 19.59 -0.79
CA TRP A 369 -5.08 19.35 0.56
C TRP A 369 -4.14 20.46 1.08
N PRO A 370 -4.25 20.93 2.33
CA PRO A 370 -5.21 20.53 3.36
C PRO A 370 -6.55 21.29 3.32
N TYR A 371 -6.67 22.35 2.51
CA TYR A 371 -7.73 23.37 2.58
C TYR A 371 -9.05 22.89 1.97
N SER A 372 -8.99 22.09 0.93
CA SER A 372 -10.15 21.55 0.24
C SER A 372 -9.92 20.11 -0.19
N TYR A 373 -10.96 19.45 -0.74
CA TYR A 373 -10.89 18.12 -1.28
C TYR A 373 -11.82 18.00 -2.50
N ILE A 374 -11.47 17.11 -3.42
CA ILE A 374 -12.21 16.86 -4.66
C ILE A 374 -12.64 18.18 -5.31
N GLY A 375 -11.63 18.99 -5.63
CA GLY A 375 -11.83 20.35 -6.12
C GLY A 375 -12.07 21.37 -5.00
N LYS A 376 -13.16 22.14 -5.10
CA LYS A 376 -13.43 23.32 -4.27
C LYS A 376 -14.19 23.05 -2.98
N ASN A 377 -14.39 21.77 -2.58
CA ASN A 377 -15.08 21.44 -1.35
C ASN A 377 -14.18 21.74 -0.16
N TYR A 378 -14.48 22.78 0.60
CA TYR A 378 -13.68 23.17 1.76
C TYR A 378 -13.64 22.07 2.82
N ASP A 379 -12.45 21.80 3.35
CA ASP A 379 -12.35 21.09 4.62
C ASP A 379 -13.04 21.91 5.73
N PRO A 380 -13.86 21.34 6.61
CA PRO A 380 -14.58 22.07 7.65
C PRO A 380 -13.68 22.93 8.54
N ARG A 381 -12.40 22.58 8.70
CA ARG A 381 -11.41 23.34 9.48
C ARG A 381 -10.91 24.61 8.76
N TYR A 382 -11.13 24.72 7.45
CA TYR A 382 -10.54 25.76 6.60
C TYR A 382 -11.57 26.52 5.77
N VAL A 383 -12.84 26.50 6.16
CA VAL A 383 -13.91 27.20 5.43
C VAL A 383 -13.54 28.68 5.24
N GLY A 384 -13.52 29.12 3.98
CA GLY A 384 -13.15 30.49 3.60
C GLY A 384 -11.65 30.81 3.61
N ALA A 385 -10.78 29.84 4.00
CA ALA A 385 -9.34 30.05 3.93
C ALA A 385 -8.82 29.93 2.49
N PHE A 386 -7.92 30.81 2.11
CA PHE A 386 -7.22 30.80 0.82
C PHE A 386 -8.13 30.60 -0.42
N PRO A 387 -9.18 31.43 -0.61
CA PRO A 387 -10.19 31.22 -1.65
C PRO A 387 -9.59 31.16 -3.06
N ASP A 388 -8.56 31.97 -3.36
CA ASP A 388 -7.91 31.99 -4.68
C ASP A 388 -7.18 30.66 -4.97
N LEU A 389 -6.62 30.01 -3.95
CA LEU A 389 -5.96 28.72 -4.07
C LEU A 389 -7.01 27.60 -4.20
N VAL A 390 -8.03 27.58 -3.34
CA VAL A 390 -9.12 26.62 -3.38
C VAL A 390 -9.87 26.67 -4.71
N ASN A 391 -10.06 27.86 -5.28
CA ASN A 391 -10.68 28.03 -6.59
C ASN A 391 -9.89 27.40 -7.74
N LYS A 392 -8.58 27.17 -7.56
CA LYS A 392 -7.70 26.49 -8.53
C LYS A 392 -7.58 24.99 -8.28
N ALA A 393 -8.18 24.48 -7.19
CA ALA A 393 -8.07 23.05 -6.85
C ALA A 393 -8.69 22.18 -7.93
N LEU A 394 -7.93 21.19 -8.39
CA LEU A 394 -8.32 20.26 -9.43
C LEU A 394 -9.22 19.16 -8.88
N VAL A 395 -10.17 18.74 -9.70
CA VAL A 395 -10.97 17.53 -9.43
C VAL A 395 -10.22 16.34 -10.00
N PRO A 396 -9.97 15.27 -9.20
CA PRO A 396 -9.33 14.07 -9.69
C PRO A 396 -10.14 13.32 -10.75
N ASP A 397 -9.44 12.55 -11.59
CA ASP A 397 -10.06 11.85 -12.73
C ASP A 397 -10.91 10.63 -12.32
N VAL A 398 -10.47 9.84 -11.34
CA VAL A 398 -11.09 8.57 -10.91
C VAL A 398 -11.25 8.59 -9.41
N LEU A 399 -12.46 8.78 -8.93
CA LEU A 399 -12.75 8.69 -7.50
C LEU A 399 -12.91 7.23 -7.08
N ILE A 400 -12.37 6.92 -5.90
CA ILE A 400 -12.37 5.60 -5.27
C ILE A 400 -13.09 5.74 -3.93
N PRO A 401 -13.88 4.75 -3.47
CA PRO A 401 -14.55 4.83 -2.18
C PRO A 401 -13.61 5.28 -1.07
N ALA A 402 -14.09 6.18 -0.21
CA ALA A 402 -13.31 6.76 0.87
C ALA A 402 -12.65 5.68 1.74
N HIS A 403 -11.45 5.97 2.23
CA HIS A 403 -10.66 5.11 3.12
C HIS A 403 -10.21 3.78 2.50
N SER A 404 -10.33 3.59 1.18
CA SER A 404 -9.87 2.35 0.51
C SER A 404 -8.36 2.16 0.58
N ALA A 405 -7.61 3.20 0.91
CA ALA A 405 -6.14 3.24 0.94
C ALA A 405 -5.52 2.84 -0.41
N ALA A 406 -5.77 3.64 -1.45
CA ALA A 406 -5.23 3.44 -2.79
C ALA A 406 -3.70 3.57 -2.79
N LEU A 407 -2.97 2.51 -3.17
CA LEU A 407 -1.51 2.42 -3.10
C LEU A 407 -0.88 2.31 -4.49
N GLY A 408 -0.60 1.10 -4.96
CA GLY A 408 0.04 0.87 -6.26
C GLY A 408 -0.89 1.16 -7.42
N ILE A 409 -0.33 1.69 -8.51
CA ILE A 409 -1.02 1.90 -9.79
C ILE A 409 -0.13 1.43 -10.93
N THR A 410 -0.70 0.78 -11.92
CA THR A 410 -0.04 0.44 -13.18
C THR A 410 -1.03 0.50 -14.33
N PHE A 411 -0.54 0.77 -15.54
CA PHE A 411 -1.33 0.61 -16.76
C PHE A 411 -0.99 -0.72 -17.43
N TYR A 412 -2.01 -1.41 -17.93
CA TYR A 412 -1.83 -2.70 -18.55
C TYR A 412 -1.29 -2.58 -19.97
N THR A 413 -0.02 -2.86 -20.14
CA THR A 413 0.68 -2.86 -21.43
C THR A 413 0.91 -4.26 -22.00
N GLY A 414 0.46 -5.30 -21.27
CA GLY A 414 0.58 -6.69 -21.70
C GLY A 414 -0.38 -7.06 -22.83
N ASN A 415 -0.21 -8.26 -23.36
CA ASN A 415 -1.02 -8.80 -24.46
C ASN A 415 -1.83 -10.05 -24.08
N GLN A 416 -1.70 -10.53 -22.82
CA GLN A 416 -2.37 -11.75 -22.35
C GLN A 416 -3.86 -11.50 -22.05
N PHE A 417 -4.20 -10.33 -21.47
CA PHE A 417 -5.56 -10.01 -21.10
C PHE A 417 -6.40 -9.57 -22.31
N PRO A 418 -7.73 -9.75 -22.26
CA PRO A 418 -8.64 -9.27 -23.31
C PRO A 418 -8.41 -7.79 -23.66
N GLN A 419 -8.74 -7.42 -24.91
CA GLN A 419 -8.52 -6.08 -25.46
C GLN A 419 -9.06 -4.94 -24.58
N ARG A 420 -10.18 -5.15 -23.87
CA ARG A 420 -10.78 -4.12 -23.00
C ARG A 420 -9.88 -3.66 -21.84
N TYR A 421 -8.89 -4.48 -21.45
CA TYR A 421 -7.94 -4.16 -20.37
C TYR A 421 -6.72 -3.38 -20.86
N ARG A 422 -6.45 -3.39 -22.17
CA ARG A 422 -5.24 -2.75 -22.72
C ARG A 422 -5.27 -1.24 -22.49
N ASN A 423 -4.14 -0.72 -22.05
CA ASN A 423 -3.94 0.67 -21.66
C ASN A 423 -4.86 1.17 -20.53
N GLY A 424 -5.70 0.32 -19.93
CA GLY A 424 -6.45 0.64 -18.73
C GLY A 424 -5.59 0.58 -17.48
N GLY A 425 -6.04 1.25 -16.41
CA GLY A 425 -5.32 1.35 -15.15
C GLY A 425 -5.79 0.31 -14.13
N PHE A 426 -4.85 -0.27 -13.38
CA PHE A 426 -5.10 -1.11 -12.21
C PHE A 426 -4.60 -0.40 -10.97
N VAL A 427 -5.42 -0.37 -9.91
CA VAL A 427 -5.09 0.26 -8.62
C VAL A 427 -5.28 -0.74 -7.48
N ALA A 428 -4.23 -0.92 -6.67
CA ALA A 428 -4.32 -1.72 -5.45
C ALA A 428 -4.91 -0.87 -4.31
N LEU A 429 -5.92 -1.41 -3.65
CA LEU A 429 -6.61 -0.82 -2.52
C LEU A 429 -6.32 -1.65 -1.27
N HIS A 430 -5.50 -1.10 -0.37
CA HIS A 430 -4.98 -1.82 0.80
C HIS A 430 -6.04 -2.12 1.87
N GLY A 431 -7.05 -1.25 1.96
CA GLY A 431 -8.21 -1.42 2.82
C GLY A 431 -8.30 -0.44 3.98
N SER A 432 -9.53 -0.21 4.41
CA SER A 432 -9.92 0.81 5.36
C SER A 432 -9.64 0.43 6.82
N TRP A 433 -9.35 1.45 7.64
CA TRP A 433 -9.35 1.36 9.10
C TRP A 433 -10.31 2.38 9.75
N ASN A 434 -10.70 3.43 9.00
CA ASN A 434 -11.52 4.55 9.47
C ASN A 434 -12.88 4.54 8.77
N ARG A 435 -13.58 3.39 8.87
CA ARG A 435 -14.88 3.17 8.25
C ARG A 435 -15.63 2.05 8.99
N SER A 436 -16.94 2.20 9.16
CA SER A 436 -17.79 1.22 9.86
C SER A 436 -17.89 -0.12 9.12
N VAL A 437 -17.99 -0.08 7.79
CA VAL A 437 -17.96 -1.23 6.89
C VAL A 437 -16.75 -1.12 5.98
N ALA A 438 -16.00 -2.19 5.82
CA ALA A 438 -14.75 -2.23 5.07
C ALA A 438 -14.91 -1.73 3.64
N ALA A 439 -13.95 -0.91 3.20
CA ALA A 439 -13.72 -0.54 1.80
C ALA A 439 -12.28 -0.91 1.40
N GLY A 440 -12.03 -1.08 0.10
CA GLY A 440 -10.72 -1.55 -0.38
C GLY A 440 -10.55 -3.06 -0.24
N TYR A 441 -9.36 -3.51 0.15
CA TYR A 441 -8.97 -4.93 0.20
C TYR A 441 -9.17 -5.64 -1.14
N LYS A 442 -8.78 -4.97 -2.23
CA LYS A 442 -8.96 -5.45 -3.60
C LYS A 442 -8.05 -4.70 -4.58
N VAL A 443 -8.00 -5.17 -5.80
CA VAL A 443 -7.50 -4.40 -6.94
C VAL A 443 -8.69 -4.01 -7.80
N VAL A 444 -8.76 -2.75 -8.18
CA VAL A 444 -9.75 -2.25 -9.13
C VAL A 444 -9.10 -1.97 -10.48
N PHE A 445 -9.92 -2.03 -11.52
CA PHE A 445 -9.57 -1.69 -12.89
C PHE A 445 -10.42 -0.50 -13.36
N PHE A 446 -9.84 0.40 -14.14
CA PHE A 446 -10.59 1.40 -14.91
C PHE A 446 -10.13 1.38 -16.38
N PRO A 447 -11.08 1.31 -17.33
CA PRO A 447 -10.77 1.37 -18.75
C PRO A 447 -10.31 2.77 -19.16
N MET A 448 -9.48 2.85 -20.20
CA MET A 448 -9.13 4.13 -20.83
C MET A 448 -9.73 4.19 -22.24
N THR A 449 -10.48 5.23 -22.54
CA THR A 449 -11.04 5.48 -23.86
C THR A 449 -10.72 6.89 -24.31
N ASN A 450 -10.00 7.03 -25.43
CA ASN A 450 -9.56 8.34 -25.96
C ASN A 450 -8.82 9.20 -24.89
N GLY A 451 -7.97 8.56 -24.10
CA GLY A 451 -7.18 9.23 -23.05
C GLY A 451 -7.98 9.59 -21.79
N LYS A 452 -9.25 9.22 -21.68
CA LYS A 452 -10.10 9.46 -20.51
C LYS A 452 -10.41 8.16 -19.79
N PRO A 453 -10.38 8.13 -18.44
CA PRO A 453 -10.75 6.96 -17.67
C PRO A 453 -12.27 6.77 -17.65
N GLY A 454 -12.67 5.50 -17.63
CA GLY A 454 -14.03 5.10 -17.33
C GLY A 454 -14.21 4.78 -15.83
N PRO A 455 -15.41 4.29 -15.46
CA PRO A 455 -15.68 3.88 -14.08
C PRO A 455 -14.80 2.72 -13.63
N ILE A 456 -14.59 2.63 -12.29
CA ILE A 456 -13.84 1.52 -11.69
C ILE A 456 -14.67 0.25 -11.69
N GLU A 457 -13.97 -0.88 -11.85
CA GLU A 457 -14.52 -2.24 -11.78
C GLU A 457 -13.67 -3.07 -10.82
N ASP A 458 -14.27 -3.96 -10.04
CA ASP A 458 -13.53 -4.90 -9.21
C ASP A 458 -12.79 -5.91 -10.10
N PHE A 459 -11.51 -6.15 -9.80
CA PHE A 459 -10.69 -7.08 -10.58
C PHE A 459 -10.12 -8.24 -9.74
N LEU A 460 -9.45 -7.96 -8.64
CA LEU A 460 -8.96 -8.98 -7.70
C LEU A 460 -9.51 -8.67 -6.32
N GLY A 461 -10.25 -9.61 -5.72
CA GLY A 461 -10.91 -9.41 -4.43
C GLY A 461 -10.91 -10.68 -3.58
N GLY A 462 -11.84 -10.75 -2.61
CA GLY A 462 -12.00 -11.93 -1.77
C GLY A 462 -11.01 -12.03 -0.61
N PHE A 463 -10.37 -10.93 -0.22
CA PHE A 463 -9.41 -10.89 0.89
C PHE A 463 -10.05 -10.73 2.27
N LEU A 464 -11.35 -10.45 2.32
CA LEU A 464 -12.11 -10.26 3.56
C LEU A 464 -12.86 -11.55 3.95
N SER A 465 -12.70 -11.98 5.19
CA SER A 465 -13.55 -13.00 5.83
C SER A 465 -14.75 -12.35 6.55
N SER A 466 -14.65 -11.05 6.90
CA SER A 466 -15.75 -10.26 7.46
C SER A 466 -15.57 -8.78 7.07
N THR A 467 -16.66 -8.15 6.64
CA THR A 467 -16.66 -6.76 6.20
C THR A 467 -16.92 -5.75 7.31
N GLY A 468 -17.21 -6.20 8.53
CA GLY A 468 -17.60 -5.32 9.61
C GLY A 468 -19.06 -4.90 9.63
N ALA A 469 -19.89 -5.38 8.69
CA ALA A 469 -21.32 -5.10 8.67
C ALA A 469 -22.02 -5.59 9.95
N ASN A 470 -23.13 -4.94 10.32
CA ASN A 470 -23.96 -5.28 11.48
C ASN A 470 -23.17 -5.38 12.81
N GLY A 471 -22.13 -4.54 12.98
CA GLY A 471 -21.30 -4.52 14.18
C GLY A 471 -20.21 -5.59 14.25
N ALA A 472 -20.15 -6.52 13.30
CA ALA A 472 -19.09 -7.54 13.24
C ALA A 472 -17.70 -6.90 13.09
N PRO A 473 -16.59 -7.57 13.50
CA PRO A 473 -15.25 -7.08 13.23
C PRO A 473 -14.94 -7.11 11.72
N ILE A 474 -14.04 -6.24 11.26
CA ILE A 474 -13.42 -6.39 9.95
C ILE A 474 -12.31 -7.43 10.08
N VAL A 475 -12.39 -8.52 9.30
CA VAL A 475 -11.40 -9.59 9.32
C VAL A 475 -10.88 -9.83 7.91
N LYS A 476 -9.57 -9.81 7.73
CA LYS A 476 -8.88 -10.00 6.45
C LYS A 476 -7.78 -11.03 6.52
N PHE A 477 -7.42 -11.63 5.38
CA PHE A 477 -6.19 -12.40 5.24
C PHE A 477 -5.21 -11.77 4.25
N GLY A 478 -5.60 -10.72 3.51
CA GLY A 478 -4.76 -10.03 2.55
C GLY A 478 -5.04 -8.54 2.45
N SER A 479 -4.05 -7.80 1.94
CA SER A 479 -4.10 -6.36 1.67
C SER A 479 -3.20 -6.04 0.47
N PRO A 480 -3.75 -5.85 -0.73
CA PRO A 480 -2.99 -5.52 -1.93
C PRO A 480 -2.22 -4.20 -1.81
N VAL A 481 -0.98 -4.17 -2.32
CA VAL A 481 -0.10 -3.00 -2.26
C VAL A 481 0.40 -2.60 -3.63
N GLY A 482 1.31 -3.36 -4.23
CA GLY A 482 1.90 -3.09 -5.54
C GLY A 482 1.19 -3.85 -6.64
N VAL A 483 1.13 -3.25 -7.81
CA VAL A 483 0.64 -3.89 -9.03
C VAL A 483 1.65 -3.66 -10.15
N THR A 484 1.98 -4.70 -10.92
CA THR A 484 2.88 -4.60 -12.07
C THR A 484 2.53 -5.63 -13.14
N VAL A 485 2.79 -5.31 -14.40
CA VAL A 485 2.57 -6.22 -15.52
C VAL A 485 3.79 -7.11 -15.65
N ALA A 486 3.59 -8.42 -15.61
CA ALA A 486 4.65 -9.40 -15.79
C ALA A 486 5.07 -9.52 -17.27
N ARG A 487 6.26 -10.08 -17.51
CA ARG A 487 6.82 -10.25 -18.86
C ARG A 487 5.96 -11.14 -19.75
N ASP A 488 5.27 -12.11 -19.20
CA ASP A 488 4.32 -12.97 -19.92
C ASP A 488 2.95 -12.31 -20.16
N GLY A 489 2.77 -11.07 -19.72
CA GLY A 489 1.53 -10.32 -19.83
C GLY A 489 0.52 -10.60 -18.72
N SER A 490 0.81 -11.43 -17.73
CA SER A 490 0.00 -11.55 -16.50
C SER A 490 0.14 -10.30 -15.63
N LEU A 491 -0.71 -10.16 -14.61
CA LEU A 491 -0.61 -9.11 -13.61
C LEU A 491 -0.07 -9.70 -12.30
N LEU A 492 0.95 -9.08 -11.73
CA LEU A 492 1.44 -9.40 -10.39
C LEU A 492 0.89 -8.38 -9.39
N VAL A 493 0.45 -8.88 -8.24
CA VAL A 493 -0.08 -8.07 -7.14
C VAL A 493 0.63 -8.49 -5.85
N SER A 494 1.36 -7.57 -5.22
CA SER A 494 1.93 -7.81 -3.91
C SER A 494 0.89 -7.61 -2.81
N ASP A 495 0.98 -8.41 -1.75
CA ASP A 495 0.07 -8.44 -0.62
C ASP A 495 0.90 -8.58 0.66
N ASP A 496 1.02 -7.50 1.41
CA ASP A 496 1.88 -7.44 2.60
C ASP A 496 1.25 -8.09 3.83
N ALA A 497 -0.07 -8.25 3.86
CA ALA A 497 -0.76 -8.92 4.96
C ALA A 497 -0.69 -10.44 4.84
N SER A 498 -0.75 -11.00 3.63
CA SER A 498 -0.60 -12.43 3.40
C SER A 498 0.83 -12.88 3.11
N ASN A 499 1.79 -11.95 3.04
CA ASN A 499 3.19 -12.22 2.67
C ASN A 499 3.32 -12.90 1.30
N ARG A 500 2.57 -12.43 0.29
CA ARG A 500 2.51 -13.06 -1.03
C ARG A 500 2.59 -12.07 -2.17
N ILE A 501 3.02 -12.59 -3.30
CA ILE A 501 2.77 -12.00 -4.61
C ILE A 501 1.79 -12.92 -5.34
N TRP A 502 0.66 -12.36 -5.75
CA TRP A 502 -0.36 -13.04 -6.53
C TRP A 502 -0.10 -12.84 -8.01
N LYS A 503 -0.25 -13.89 -8.82
CA LYS A 503 -0.20 -13.83 -10.28
C LYS A 503 -1.59 -14.06 -10.85
N ILE A 504 -2.07 -13.09 -11.63
CA ILE A 504 -3.35 -13.15 -12.32
C ILE A 504 -3.08 -13.36 -13.81
N SER A 505 -3.59 -14.44 -14.36
CA SER A 505 -3.42 -14.82 -15.76
C SER A 505 -4.78 -14.95 -16.44
N ALA A 506 -4.86 -14.58 -17.73
CA ALA A 506 -6.04 -14.94 -18.51
C ALA A 506 -6.09 -16.46 -18.70
N ALA A 507 -7.26 -17.05 -18.55
CA ALA A 507 -7.46 -18.47 -18.83
C ALA A 507 -7.10 -18.75 -20.30
N ARG A 508 -6.32 -19.79 -20.56
CA ARG A 508 -6.04 -20.24 -21.92
C ARG A 508 -7.39 -20.68 -22.53
N LYS A 509 -7.71 -20.13 -23.71
CA LYS A 509 -8.86 -20.58 -24.50
C LYS A 509 -8.64 -21.99 -25.02
#